data_34cdf50ffc4074937d69a5613d4447a5
#
_entry.id   34cdf50ffc4074937d69a5613d4447a5
#
_cell.length_a   1.000
_cell.length_b   1.000
_cell.length_c   1.000
_cell.angle_alpha   90.00
_cell.angle_beta   90.00
_cell.angle_gamma   90.00
#
_symmetry.space_group_name_H-M   'P 1'
#
loop_
_entity.id
_entity.type
_entity.pdbx_description
1 polymer ?
#
loop_
_entity_poly.entity_id
_entity_poly.type
_entity_poly.pdbx_seq_one_letter_code
_entity_poly.pdbx_strand_id
1 'polypeptide(L)'
;GLQQTNAESTGAVSTVYAENIDKSSAFSIGNSLYGNVLGLTTMQSTGVVWEQMPSMYIRGLKTLNGNNGILLVVDGLERDNNWQALKYITPEEVESVSVLRDAAALALYGYRGVNGVVNIVTKRGKYDTREINFSYDHAFNYMTRKPELADAYTYASALNEALTNDGKQVRYSQNELNAFKNGTSPYLYPNVNWWEEVFRDRGASDIATLSFRGGSTKMRYYTMMNLQNNRGFIKNFDTNADYSTQEKYSKANFRTNLDIDLSPKTKMQANIMGILNEFSR
;
A
#
# COMPACT_ATOMS: atom_id res chain seq x y z
N GLY A 1 3.45 -25.58 14.47
CA GLY A 1 3.69 -24.40 15.31
C GLY A 1 2.84 -24.47 16.57
N LEU A 2 3.36 -23.99 17.67
CA LEU A 2 2.60 -23.87 18.92
C LEU A 2 1.47 -22.87 18.72
N GLN A 3 0.23 -23.29 18.82
CA GLN A 3 -0.92 -22.39 18.94
C GLN A 3 -1.17 -22.17 20.43
N GLN A 4 -0.99 -20.91 20.87
CA GLN A 4 -1.33 -20.47 22.23
C GLN A 4 -2.52 -19.51 22.15
N THR A 5 -3.42 -19.60 23.11
CA THR A 5 -4.49 -18.63 23.26
C THR A 5 -3.91 -17.30 23.79
N ASN A 6 -4.57 -16.16 23.52
CA ASN A 6 -4.12 -14.85 24.01
C ASN A 6 -3.96 -14.79 25.54
N ALA A 7 -4.71 -15.61 26.28
CA ALA A 7 -4.63 -15.72 27.73
C ALA A 7 -3.41 -16.48 28.24
N GLU A 8 -2.82 -17.35 27.39
CA GLU A 8 -1.66 -18.19 27.72
C GLU A 8 -0.34 -17.60 27.23
N SER A 9 -0.42 -16.54 26.40
CA SER A 9 0.76 -15.89 25.84
C SER A 9 1.34 -14.91 26.85
N THR A 10 2.48 -15.26 27.43
CA THR A 10 3.28 -14.35 28.29
C THR A 10 4.19 -13.42 27.49
N GLY A 11 4.27 -13.61 26.17
CA GLY A 11 5.12 -12.83 25.27
C GLY A 11 4.47 -11.51 24.80
N ALA A 12 5.31 -10.53 24.45
CA ALA A 12 4.85 -9.26 23.86
C ALA A 12 4.44 -9.46 22.38
N VAL A 13 3.31 -10.14 22.18
CA VAL A 13 2.70 -10.41 20.87
C VAL A 13 1.45 -9.55 20.71
N SER A 14 1.34 -8.84 19.59
CA SER A 14 0.13 -8.11 19.23
C SER A 14 -0.48 -8.76 17.99
N THR A 15 -1.75 -9.16 18.08
CA THR A 15 -2.45 -9.81 16.97
C THR A 15 -3.65 -8.98 16.55
N VAL A 16 -3.79 -8.78 15.24
CA VAL A 16 -4.96 -8.17 14.60
C VAL A 16 -5.61 -9.22 13.71
N TYR A 17 -6.92 -9.38 13.86
CA TYR A 17 -7.71 -10.34 13.09
C TYR A 17 -8.38 -9.68 11.87
N ALA A 18 -8.78 -10.49 10.91
CA ALA A 18 -9.40 -10.09 9.66
C ALA A 18 -10.50 -9.02 9.81
N GLU A 19 -11.35 -9.15 10.84
CA GLU A 19 -12.45 -8.20 11.11
C GLU A 19 -12.01 -6.74 11.26
N ASN A 20 -10.78 -6.52 11.74
CA ASN A 20 -10.21 -5.18 11.88
C ASN A 20 -9.39 -4.78 10.64
N ILE A 21 -8.90 -5.74 9.88
CA ILE A 21 -8.11 -5.53 8.65
C ILE A 21 -9.04 -5.16 7.50
N ASP A 22 -10.15 -5.89 7.33
CA ASP A 22 -11.09 -5.72 6.21
C ASP A 22 -11.85 -4.37 6.22
N LYS A 23 -11.81 -3.63 7.32
CA LYS A 23 -12.44 -2.30 7.42
C LYS A 23 -11.73 -1.20 6.63
N SER A 24 -10.53 -1.45 6.15
CA SER A 24 -9.78 -0.51 5.33
C SER A 24 -9.80 -0.95 3.87
N SER A 25 -10.33 -0.11 2.96
CA SER A 25 -10.24 -0.32 1.50
C SER A 25 -8.81 -0.11 1.00
N ALA A 26 -7.87 -0.90 1.55
CA ALA A 26 -6.45 -0.77 1.26
C ALA A 26 -6.00 -1.77 0.18
N PHE A 27 -5.11 -1.33 -0.71
CA PHE A 27 -4.60 -2.13 -1.82
C PHE A 27 -3.69 -3.28 -1.42
N SER A 28 -3.05 -3.17 -0.26
CA SER A 28 -2.16 -4.19 0.27
C SER A 28 -2.32 -4.31 1.77
N ILE A 29 -1.98 -5.48 2.29
CA ILE A 29 -1.97 -5.69 3.73
C ILE A 29 -1.06 -4.68 4.45
N GLY A 30 0.03 -4.26 3.82
CA GLY A 30 0.93 -3.26 4.38
C GLY A 30 0.24 -1.94 4.73
N ASN A 31 -0.66 -1.47 3.87
CA ASN A 31 -1.43 -0.25 4.10
C ASN A 31 -2.49 -0.45 5.18
N SER A 32 -3.13 -1.62 5.23
CA SER A 32 -4.13 -1.96 6.24
C SER A 32 -3.55 -2.06 7.65
N LEU A 33 -2.25 -2.32 7.78
CA LEU A 33 -1.59 -2.41 9.08
C LEU A 33 -1.24 -1.04 9.68
N TYR A 34 -1.35 0.04 8.89
CA TYR A 34 -1.06 1.40 9.35
C TYR A 34 -2.01 1.81 10.49
N GLY A 35 -1.44 2.07 11.68
CA GLY A 35 -2.20 2.46 12.88
C GLY A 35 -3.05 1.35 13.53
N ASN A 36 -3.16 0.16 12.91
CA ASN A 36 -4.01 -0.93 13.39
C ASN A 36 -3.28 -1.98 14.24
N VAL A 37 -1.94 -1.96 14.26
CA VAL A 37 -1.16 -2.97 14.98
C VAL A 37 -0.28 -2.33 16.05
N LEU A 38 -0.48 -2.71 17.29
CA LEU A 38 0.30 -2.19 18.42
C LEU A 38 1.76 -2.60 18.31
N GLY A 39 2.65 -1.60 18.38
CA GLY A 39 4.11 -1.78 18.38
C GLY A 39 4.71 -1.96 16.99
N LEU A 40 3.92 -1.82 15.92
CA LEU A 40 4.37 -1.66 14.57
C LEU A 40 4.31 -0.18 14.18
N THR A 41 5.44 0.41 13.85
CA THR A 41 5.53 1.75 13.29
C THR A 41 5.57 1.63 11.78
N THR A 42 4.65 2.29 11.11
CA THR A 42 4.57 2.30 9.65
C THR A 42 4.73 3.72 9.14
N MET A 43 5.52 3.90 8.09
CA MET A 43 5.76 5.19 7.47
C MET A 43 5.60 5.06 5.96
N GLN A 44 4.63 5.77 5.39
CA GLN A 44 4.44 5.84 3.96
C GLN A 44 5.26 7.01 3.41
N SER A 45 6.20 6.72 2.53
CA SER A 45 7.12 7.71 1.96
C SER A 45 6.61 8.33 0.65
N THR A 46 5.68 7.69 -0.02
CA THR A 46 5.15 8.11 -1.31
C THR A 46 3.65 7.86 -1.42
N GLY A 47 2.96 8.70 -2.19
CA GLY A 47 1.55 8.54 -2.55
C GLY A 47 1.36 7.90 -3.93
N VAL A 48 2.44 7.47 -4.57
CA VAL A 48 2.42 6.85 -5.90
C VAL A 48 1.66 5.52 -5.84
N VAL A 49 0.74 5.32 -6.76
CA VAL A 49 -0.24 4.23 -6.73
C VAL A 49 0.40 2.84 -6.71
N TRP A 50 1.49 2.62 -7.46
CA TRP A 50 2.18 1.33 -7.52
C TRP A 50 3.27 1.15 -6.44
N GLU A 51 3.63 2.23 -5.72
CA GLU A 51 4.65 2.24 -4.65
C GLU A 51 4.05 2.42 -3.26
N GLN A 52 2.76 2.16 -3.09
CA GLN A 52 2.07 2.31 -1.80
C GLN A 52 2.49 1.23 -0.80
N MET A 53 3.78 1.19 -0.49
CA MET A 53 4.35 0.27 0.50
C MET A 53 4.91 1.07 1.67
N PRO A 54 4.29 0.99 2.86
CA PRO A 54 4.84 1.64 4.02
C PRO A 54 6.13 0.95 4.48
N SER A 55 7.11 1.74 4.85
CA SER A 55 8.24 1.25 5.64
C SER A 55 7.75 0.84 7.02
N MET A 56 8.15 -0.33 7.50
CA MET A 56 7.70 -0.88 8.77
C MET A 56 8.86 -1.12 9.71
N TYR A 57 8.68 -0.71 10.96
CA TYR A 57 9.67 -0.87 12.02
C TYR A 57 8.99 -1.36 13.28
N ILE A 58 9.66 -2.22 14.01
CA ILE A 58 9.24 -2.66 15.35
C ILE A 58 10.17 -2.04 16.38
N ARG A 59 9.60 -1.24 17.31
CA ARG A 59 10.36 -0.46 18.32
C ARG A 59 11.26 0.62 17.71
N GLY A 60 10.94 1.14 16.53
CA GLY A 60 11.67 2.21 15.85
C GLY A 60 12.93 1.76 15.11
N LEU A 61 13.73 2.73 14.67
CA LEU A 61 15.01 2.50 14.01
C LEU A 61 16.07 2.13 15.07
N LYS A 62 16.72 0.99 14.86
CA LYS A 62 17.76 0.48 15.78
C LYS A 62 19.17 0.82 15.33
N THR A 63 19.36 1.08 14.08
CA THR A 63 20.67 1.42 13.49
C THR A 63 20.52 2.45 12.40
N LEU A 64 21.50 3.34 12.27
CA LEU A 64 21.53 4.38 11.24
C LEU A 64 22.02 3.82 9.89
N ASN A 65 22.98 2.89 9.91
CA ASN A 65 23.65 2.39 8.70
C ASN A 65 23.44 0.89 8.46
N GLY A 66 22.63 0.21 9.31
CA GLY A 66 22.38 -1.21 9.19
C GLY A 66 20.98 -1.55 8.71
N ASN A 67 20.69 -2.83 8.58
CA ASN A 67 19.37 -3.31 8.21
C ASN A 67 18.40 -3.21 9.39
N ASN A 68 17.38 -2.37 9.27
CA ASN A 68 16.27 -2.23 10.21
C ASN A 68 15.00 -3.01 9.77
N GLY A 69 15.09 -3.78 8.69
CA GLY A 69 13.97 -4.52 8.14
C GLY A 69 13.47 -5.59 9.12
N ILE A 70 12.16 -5.70 9.22
CA ILE A 70 11.47 -6.77 9.96
C ILE A 70 11.51 -8.06 9.15
N LEU A 71 11.43 -9.21 9.82
CA LEU A 71 11.21 -10.49 9.15
C LEU A 71 9.73 -10.69 8.88
N LEU A 72 9.38 -11.00 7.63
CA LEU A 72 8.02 -11.38 7.24
C LEU A 72 7.90 -12.90 7.16
N VAL A 73 6.90 -13.44 7.81
CA VAL A 73 6.52 -14.86 7.75
C VAL A 73 5.09 -14.96 7.25
N VAL A 74 4.84 -15.77 6.25
CA VAL A 74 3.50 -15.99 5.70
C VAL A 74 3.20 -17.48 5.72
N ASP A 75 2.17 -17.89 6.44
CA ASP A 75 1.78 -19.28 6.65
C ASP A 75 2.95 -20.18 7.11
N GLY A 76 3.82 -19.63 7.97
CA GLY A 76 4.99 -20.31 8.50
C GLY A 76 6.24 -20.31 7.60
N LEU A 77 6.18 -19.71 6.42
CA LEU A 77 7.30 -19.58 5.50
C LEU A 77 7.90 -18.16 5.57
N GLU A 78 9.20 -18.10 5.82
CA GLU A 78 9.93 -16.84 5.79
C GLU A 78 10.01 -16.27 4.36
N ARG A 79 9.91 -14.96 4.24
CA ARG A 79 9.99 -14.23 2.97
C ARG A 79 11.23 -13.34 2.95
N ASP A 80 12.12 -13.58 1.98
CA ASP A 80 13.38 -12.84 1.89
C ASP A 80 13.21 -11.38 1.44
N ASN A 81 12.23 -11.12 0.59
CA ASN A 81 11.90 -9.77 0.12
C ASN A 81 10.60 -9.28 0.77
N ASN A 82 10.69 -8.87 2.02
CA ASN A 82 9.55 -8.54 2.87
C ASN A 82 8.61 -7.51 2.25
N TRP A 83 9.16 -6.49 1.62
CA TRP A 83 8.39 -5.37 1.07
C TRP A 83 7.56 -5.81 -0.13
N GLN A 84 8.15 -6.53 -1.07
CA GLN A 84 7.43 -7.02 -2.24
C GLN A 84 6.36 -8.05 -1.85
N ALA A 85 6.66 -8.92 -0.89
CA ALA A 85 5.69 -9.90 -0.43
C ALA A 85 4.44 -9.24 0.17
N LEU A 86 4.59 -8.19 0.97
CA LEU A 86 3.46 -7.43 1.53
C LEU A 86 2.62 -6.73 0.45
N LYS A 87 3.24 -6.26 -0.63
CA LYS A 87 2.55 -5.64 -1.76
C LYS A 87 1.58 -6.60 -2.44
N TYR A 88 1.91 -7.87 -2.44
CA TYR A 88 1.15 -8.89 -3.16
C TYR A 88 0.05 -9.53 -2.31
N ILE A 89 0.13 -9.42 -0.99
CA ILE A 89 -0.91 -9.94 -0.10
C ILE A 89 -2.03 -8.89 0.02
N THR A 90 -3.26 -9.32 -0.24
CA THR A 90 -4.46 -8.49 -0.08
C THR A 90 -5.04 -8.66 1.32
N PRO A 91 -5.68 -7.63 1.90
CA PRO A 91 -6.32 -7.73 3.20
C PRO A 91 -7.33 -8.87 3.29
N GLU A 92 -8.07 -9.09 2.20
CA GLU A 92 -9.18 -10.04 2.11
C GLU A 92 -8.73 -11.50 2.25
N GLU A 93 -7.47 -11.82 1.93
CA GLU A 93 -6.93 -13.19 2.09
C GLU A 93 -6.37 -13.48 3.47
N VAL A 94 -6.24 -12.45 4.33
CA VAL A 94 -5.60 -12.57 5.65
C VAL A 94 -6.63 -12.95 6.72
N GLU A 95 -6.30 -13.93 7.54
CA GLU A 95 -7.05 -14.32 8.73
C GLU A 95 -6.57 -13.52 9.96
N SER A 96 -5.23 -13.40 10.11
CA SER A 96 -4.64 -12.64 11.20
C SER A 96 -3.22 -12.19 10.89
N VAL A 97 -2.81 -11.10 11.54
CA VAL A 97 -1.43 -10.61 11.54
C VAL A 97 -0.96 -10.49 12.98
N SER A 98 0.15 -11.16 13.30
CA SER A 98 0.78 -11.11 14.61
C SER A 98 2.16 -10.45 14.53
N VAL A 99 2.40 -9.50 15.41
CA VAL A 99 3.71 -8.84 15.56
C VAL A 99 4.41 -9.40 16.79
N LEU A 100 5.52 -10.09 16.54
CA LEU A 100 6.36 -10.71 17.56
C LEU A 100 7.50 -9.75 17.92
N ARG A 101 7.57 -9.35 19.17
CA ARG A 101 8.53 -8.36 19.69
C ARG A 101 9.39 -8.87 20.79
N ASP A 102 9.02 -9.99 21.40
CA ASP A 102 9.68 -10.58 22.54
C ASP A 102 10.81 -11.50 22.12
N ALA A 103 11.90 -11.50 22.89
CA ALA A 103 13.08 -12.31 22.63
C ALA A 103 12.75 -13.81 22.58
N ALA A 104 11.85 -14.29 23.43
CA ALA A 104 11.44 -15.69 23.45
C ALA A 104 10.72 -16.09 22.15
N ALA A 105 9.82 -15.25 21.65
CA ALA A 105 9.14 -15.48 20.37
C ALA A 105 10.09 -15.34 19.17
N LEU A 106 11.05 -14.41 19.26
CA LEU A 106 12.06 -14.19 18.20
C LEU A 106 13.12 -15.28 18.15
N ALA A 107 13.37 -16.00 19.24
CA ALA A 107 14.33 -17.12 19.30
C ALA A 107 14.01 -18.22 18.27
N LEU A 108 12.75 -18.39 17.89
CA LEU A 108 12.31 -19.33 16.84
C LEU A 108 12.86 -18.99 15.46
N TYR A 109 13.20 -17.71 15.20
CA TYR A 109 13.62 -17.17 13.91
C TYR A 109 15.11 -16.80 13.87
N GLY A 110 15.85 -17.06 14.98
CA GLY A 110 17.27 -16.77 15.08
C GLY A 110 17.64 -15.32 14.79
N TYR A 111 18.80 -15.09 14.18
CA TYR A 111 19.31 -13.74 13.87
C TYR A 111 18.42 -12.96 12.89
N ARG A 112 17.66 -13.64 12.04
CA ARG A 112 16.75 -13.01 11.06
C ARG A 112 15.58 -12.29 11.75
N GLY A 113 15.19 -12.76 12.93
CA GLY A 113 14.12 -12.16 13.71
C GLY A 113 14.55 -11.00 14.63
N VAL A 114 15.84 -10.61 14.65
CA VAL A 114 16.38 -9.63 15.61
C VAL A 114 15.66 -8.28 15.60
N ASN A 115 15.14 -7.84 14.44
CA ASN A 115 14.41 -6.60 14.28
C ASN A 115 12.90 -6.75 14.54
N GLY A 116 12.45 -7.95 14.86
CA GLY A 116 11.05 -8.31 15.03
C GLY A 116 10.50 -9.07 13.84
N VAL A 117 9.39 -9.76 14.07
CA VAL A 117 8.74 -10.61 13.08
C VAL A 117 7.29 -10.20 12.92
N VAL A 118 6.86 -10.06 11.68
CA VAL A 118 5.44 -9.95 11.31
C VAL A 118 5.02 -11.29 10.72
N ASN A 119 4.14 -11.98 11.42
CA ASN A 119 3.61 -13.28 10.99
C ASN A 119 2.18 -13.08 10.46
N ILE A 120 1.97 -13.42 9.20
CA ILE A 120 0.68 -13.35 8.51
C ILE A 120 0.16 -14.77 8.36
N VAL A 121 -1.07 -14.98 8.78
CA VAL A 121 -1.81 -16.22 8.56
C VAL A 121 -2.92 -15.94 7.56
N THR A 122 -2.96 -16.71 6.48
CA THR A 122 -3.99 -16.56 5.45
C THR A 122 -5.24 -17.39 5.78
N LYS A 123 -6.38 -16.95 5.26
CA LYS A 123 -7.68 -17.62 5.47
C LYS A 123 -7.63 -19.06 4.97
N ARG A 124 -8.20 -19.98 5.76
CA ARG A 124 -8.32 -21.39 5.43
C ARG A 124 -9.76 -21.85 5.48
N GLY A 125 -10.06 -22.98 4.88
CA GLY A 125 -11.38 -23.59 4.93
C GLY A 125 -11.81 -23.93 6.35
N LYS A 126 -13.12 -24.12 6.53
CA LYS A 126 -13.74 -24.61 7.76
C LYS A 126 -14.41 -25.95 7.45
N TYR A 127 -14.40 -26.89 8.42
CA TYR A 127 -15.10 -28.15 8.26
C TYR A 127 -16.61 -27.95 8.20
N ASP A 128 -17.28 -28.77 7.41
CA ASP A 128 -18.73 -28.84 7.30
C ASP A 128 -19.46 -27.49 7.08
N THR A 129 -18.77 -26.58 6.37
CA THR A 129 -19.32 -25.27 6.00
C THR A 129 -19.24 -25.04 4.49
N ARG A 130 -20.07 -24.09 4.00
CA ARG A 130 -19.98 -23.55 2.65
C ARG A 130 -20.33 -22.07 2.73
N GLU A 131 -19.36 -21.23 2.49
CA GLU A 131 -19.48 -19.77 2.51
C GLU A 131 -19.04 -19.23 1.15
N ILE A 132 -19.85 -18.36 0.58
CA ILE A 132 -19.51 -17.60 -0.63
C ILE A 132 -19.63 -16.14 -0.24
N ASN A 133 -18.52 -15.39 -0.40
CA ASN A 133 -18.51 -13.98 -0.11
C ASN A 133 -18.10 -13.22 -1.38
N PHE A 134 -18.87 -12.17 -1.68
CA PHE A 134 -18.54 -11.20 -2.72
C PHE A 134 -18.54 -9.82 -2.10
N SER A 135 -17.50 -9.06 -2.38
CA SER A 135 -17.42 -7.64 -2.04
C SER A 135 -16.99 -6.83 -3.25
N TYR A 136 -17.49 -5.61 -3.32
CA TYR A 136 -17.07 -4.61 -4.28
C TYR A 136 -16.97 -3.27 -3.56
N ASP A 137 -15.79 -2.69 -3.60
CA ASP A 137 -15.47 -1.40 -2.99
C ASP A 137 -15.07 -0.42 -4.08
N HIS A 138 -15.74 0.73 -4.11
CA HIS A 138 -15.39 1.88 -4.93
C HIS A 138 -14.99 3.03 -4.02
N ALA A 139 -13.79 3.58 -4.21
CA ALA A 139 -13.29 4.67 -3.40
C ALA A 139 -12.82 5.83 -4.27
N PHE A 140 -13.05 7.04 -3.80
CA PHE A 140 -12.44 8.25 -4.33
C PHE A 140 -11.25 8.64 -3.46
N ASN A 141 -10.11 8.85 -4.10
CA ASN A 141 -8.88 9.26 -3.47
C ASN A 141 -8.69 10.76 -3.67
N TYR A 142 -8.38 11.49 -2.60
CA TYR A 142 -8.12 12.91 -2.64
C TYR A 142 -6.71 13.21 -2.15
N MET A 143 -6.07 14.21 -2.72
CA MET A 143 -4.81 14.71 -2.20
C MET A 143 -5.08 15.43 -0.87
N THR A 144 -4.40 15.01 0.19
CA THR A 144 -4.53 15.62 1.51
C THR A 144 -3.95 17.03 1.57
N ARG A 145 -2.98 17.32 0.70
CA ARG A 145 -2.35 18.64 0.59
C ARG A 145 -1.98 18.89 -0.87
N LYS A 146 -2.32 20.07 -1.35
CA LYS A 146 -1.88 20.60 -2.65
C LYS A 146 -0.86 21.71 -2.40
N PRO A 147 0.21 21.81 -3.20
CA PRO A 147 1.10 22.97 -3.14
C PRO A 147 0.34 24.21 -3.62
N GLU A 148 0.48 25.29 -2.89
CA GLU A 148 0.05 26.61 -3.35
C GLU A 148 1.19 27.20 -4.20
N LEU A 149 0.98 27.29 -5.50
CA LEU A 149 1.95 27.82 -6.43
C LEU A 149 1.69 29.31 -6.63
N ALA A 150 2.76 30.11 -6.61
CA ALA A 150 2.68 31.50 -7.00
C ALA A 150 2.36 31.61 -8.50
N ASP A 151 1.50 32.55 -8.87
CA ASP A 151 1.29 32.89 -10.27
C ASP A 151 2.51 33.61 -10.87
N ALA A 152 2.52 33.76 -12.20
CA ALA A 152 3.66 34.32 -12.90
C ALA A 152 3.97 35.76 -12.47
N TYR A 153 2.94 36.59 -12.19
CA TYR A 153 3.13 37.94 -11.71
C TYR A 153 3.75 37.98 -10.32
N THR A 154 3.24 37.19 -9.38
CA THR A 154 3.74 37.10 -8.01
C THR A 154 5.20 36.59 -7.99
N TYR A 155 5.50 35.55 -8.78
CA TYR A 155 6.87 35.03 -8.91
C TYR A 155 7.84 36.07 -9.48
N ALA A 156 7.46 36.73 -10.61
CA ALA A 156 8.30 37.71 -11.27
C ALA A 156 8.57 38.94 -10.40
N SER A 157 7.52 39.40 -9.67
CA SER A 157 7.62 40.54 -8.74
C SER A 157 8.53 40.21 -7.56
N ALA A 158 8.35 39.06 -6.93
CA ALA A 158 9.18 38.62 -5.81
C ALA A 158 10.65 38.41 -6.23
N LEU A 159 10.90 37.88 -7.43
CA LEU A 159 12.25 37.70 -7.95
C LEU A 159 12.92 39.07 -8.19
N ASN A 160 12.20 40.04 -8.77
CA ASN A 160 12.72 41.39 -8.95
C ASN A 160 13.04 42.08 -7.62
N GLU A 161 12.19 41.90 -6.62
CA GLU A 161 12.44 42.45 -5.28
C GLU A 161 13.70 41.80 -4.65
N ALA A 162 13.84 40.51 -4.74
CA ALA A 162 15.02 39.79 -4.24
C ALA A 162 16.31 40.26 -4.93
N LEU A 163 16.28 40.43 -6.27
CA LEU A 163 17.42 40.94 -7.03
C LEU A 163 17.78 42.39 -6.65
N THR A 164 16.77 43.21 -6.41
CA THR A 164 16.98 44.61 -5.96
C THR A 164 17.63 44.62 -4.57
N ASN A 165 17.17 43.79 -3.65
CA ASN A 165 17.73 43.67 -2.30
C ASN A 165 19.20 43.20 -2.32
N ASP A 166 19.54 42.32 -3.30
CA ASP A 166 20.91 41.85 -3.55
C ASP A 166 21.79 42.90 -4.29
N GLY A 167 21.26 44.07 -4.65
CA GLY A 167 21.95 45.07 -5.46
C GLY A 167 22.16 44.66 -6.90
N LYS A 168 21.38 43.69 -7.42
CA LYS A 168 21.47 43.21 -8.79
C LYS A 168 20.42 43.86 -9.69
N GLN A 169 20.65 43.77 -11.00
CA GLN A 169 19.69 44.25 -11.98
C GLN A 169 18.43 43.39 -11.98
N VAL A 170 17.24 44.05 -12.03
CA VAL A 170 15.96 43.37 -12.15
C VAL A 170 15.88 42.56 -13.44
N ARG A 171 15.25 41.40 -13.37
CA ARG A 171 15.10 40.48 -14.51
C ARG A 171 13.90 40.83 -15.39
N TYR A 172 12.79 41.21 -14.79
CA TYR A 172 11.55 41.53 -15.48
C TYR A 172 11.30 43.04 -15.51
N SER A 173 11.07 43.59 -16.68
CA SER A 173 10.67 44.97 -16.84
C SER A 173 9.25 45.21 -16.34
N GLN A 174 8.87 46.47 -16.10
CA GLN A 174 7.52 46.85 -15.70
C GLN A 174 6.46 46.44 -16.74
N ASN A 175 6.81 46.47 -18.04
CA ASN A 175 5.89 46.06 -19.11
C ASN A 175 5.63 44.52 -19.05
N GLU A 176 6.64 43.72 -18.75
CA GLU A 176 6.49 42.27 -18.59
C GLU A 176 5.68 41.92 -17.34
N LEU A 177 5.91 42.63 -16.22
CA LEU A 177 5.11 42.46 -15.02
C LEU A 177 3.63 42.79 -15.27
N ASN A 178 3.36 43.89 -16.00
CA ASN A 178 2.01 44.25 -16.39
C ASN A 178 1.37 43.21 -17.35
N ALA A 179 2.17 42.64 -18.25
CA ALA A 179 1.71 41.58 -19.15
C ALA A 179 1.29 40.32 -18.40
N PHE A 180 2.09 39.85 -17.41
CA PHE A 180 1.72 38.75 -16.51
C PHE A 180 0.45 39.08 -15.71
N LYS A 181 0.36 40.27 -15.13
CA LYS A 181 -0.77 40.68 -14.30
C LYS A 181 -2.09 40.75 -15.09
N ASN A 182 -2.04 41.28 -16.31
CA ASN A 182 -3.23 41.51 -17.13
C ASN A 182 -3.53 40.37 -18.11
N GLY A 183 -2.68 39.33 -18.18
CA GLY A 183 -2.82 38.21 -19.12
C GLY A 183 -2.70 38.63 -20.58
N THR A 184 -1.99 39.73 -20.87
CA THR A 184 -1.75 40.16 -22.25
C THR A 184 -0.64 39.34 -22.89
N SER A 185 -0.85 38.92 -24.15
CA SER A 185 0.11 38.09 -24.88
C SER A 185 0.44 36.75 -24.16
N PRO A 186 -0.53 35.88 -23.93
CA PRO A 186 -0.35 34.67 -23.10
C PRO A 186 0.68 33.68 -23.65
N TYR A 187 1.02 33.74 -24.94
CA TYR A 187 2.08 32.92 -25.55
C TYR A 187 3.50 33.41 -25.22
N LEU A 188 3.67 34.73 -25.02
CA LEU A 188 4.95 35.34 -24.66
C LEU A 188 5.14 35.40 -23.13
N TYR A 189 4.05 35.66 -22.43
CA TYR A 189 4.00 35.82 -20.97
C TYR A 189 2.97 34.84 -20.37
N PRO A 190 3.25 33.54 -20.39
CA PRO A 190 2.33 32.53 -19.91
C PRO A 190 2.16 32.60 -18.40
N ASN A 191 0.89 32.47 -17.95
CA ASN A 191 0.56 32.31 -16.55
C ASN A 191 -0.26 31.01 -16.38
N VAL A 192 0.44 29.88 -16.37
CA VAL A 192 -0.15 28.56 -16.36
C VAL A 192 0.02 27.94 -14.98
N ASN A 193 -1.06 27.52 -14.37
CA ASN A 193 -1.02 26.68 -13.19
C ASN A 193 -0.78 25.21 -13.61
N TRP A 194 0.49 24.85 -13.74
CA TRP A 194 0.88 23.50 -14.15
C TRP A 194 0.35 22.40 -13.24
N TRP A 195 0.09 22.72 -11.98
CA TRP A 195 -0.53 21.74 -11.07
C TRP A 195 -1.95 21.40 -11.54
N GLU A 196 -2.77 22.38 -11.82
CA GLU A 196 -4.13 22.17 -12.30
C GLU A 196 -4.18 21.55 -13.70
N GLU A 197 -3.20 21.87 -14.55
CA GLU A 197 -3.10 21.26 -15.88
C GLU A 197 -2.74 19.77 -15.79
N VAL A 198 -1.75 19.41 -14.96
CA VAL A 198 -1.21 18.06 -14.89
C VAL A 198 -2.06 17.12 -14.04
N PHE A 199 -2.60 17.63 -12.92
CA PHE A 199 -3.27 16.80 -11.95
C PHE A 199 -4.78 17.00 -11.94
N ARG A 200 -5.50 15.92 -11.67
CA ARG A 200 -6.93 15.93 -11.37
C ARG A 200 -7.15 16.01 -9.86
N ASP A 201 -8.32 16.50 -9.45
CA ASP A 201 -8.63 16.65 -8.03
C ASP A 201 -8.83 15.33 -7.29
N ARG A 202 -9.21 14.30 -8.01
CA ARG A 202 -9.51 12.98 -7.43
C ARG A 202 -9.00 11.84 -8.30
N GLY A 203 -8.47 10.83 -7.63
CA GLY A 203 -8.27 9.49 -8.16
C GLY A 203 -9.47 8.60 -7.88
N ALA A 204 -9.46 7.39 -8.39
CA ALA A 204 -10.49 6.39 -8.13
C ALA A 204 -9.86 5.01 -7.96
N SER A 205 -10.45 4.22 -7.09
CA SER A 205 -10.04 2.86 -6.79
C SER A 205 -11.23 1.93 -6.83
N ASP A 206 -11.09 0.81 -7.49
CA ASP A 206 -12.08 -0.26 -7.56
C ASP A 206 -11.46 -1.55 -7.07
N ILE A 207 -12.08 -2.22 -6.11
CA ILE A 207 -11.66 -3.51 -5.57
C ILE A 207 -12.85 -4.46 -5.61
N ALA A 208 -12.72 -5.57 -6.31
CA ALA A 208 -13.73 -6.63 -6.34
C ALA A 208 -13.13 -7.94 -5.83
N THR A 209 -13.75 -8.56 -4.87
CA THR A 209 -13.30 -9.82 -4.29
C THR A 209 -14.40 -10.86 -4.28
N LEU A 210 -14.10 -12.04 -4.79
CA LEU A 210 -14.96 -13.22 -4.70
C LEU A 210 -14.20 -14.30 -3.97
N SER A 211 -14.78 -14.86 -2.91
CA SER A 211 -14.17 -15.95 -2.17
C SER A 211 -15.13 -17.07 -1.87
N PHE A 212 -14.58 -18.28 -1.85
CA PHE A 212 -15.24 -19.53 -1.53
C PHE A 212 -14.52 -20.15 -0.35
N ARG A 213 -15.22 -20.43 0.73
CA ARG A 213 -14.68 -21.07 1.93
C ARG A 213 -15.56 -22.24 2.31
N GLY A 214 -14.96 -23.39 2.53
CA GLY A 214 -15.75 -24.54 2.89
C GLY A 214 -14.92 -25.76 3.23
N GLY A 215 -15.61 -26.87 3.38
CA GLY A 215 -14.98 -28.15 3.61
C GLY A 215 -15.95 -29.27 3.97
N SER A 216 -15.41 -30.44 4.05
CA SER A 216 -16.03 -31.68 4.56
C SER A 216 -15.27 -32.15 5.79
N THR A 217 -15.62 -33.31 6.32
CA THR A 217 -14.90 -33.95 7.45
C THR A 217 -13.41 -34.27 7.15
N LYS A 218 -13.02 -34.34 5.86
CA LYS A 218 -11.67 -34.73 5.45
C LYS A 218 -10.91 -33.66 4.68
N MET A 219 -11.59 -32.65 4.19
CA MET A 219 -10.98 -31.63 3.33
C MET A 219 -11.55 -30.26 3.65
N ARG A 220 -10.68 -29.25 3.69
CA ARG A 220 -11.05 -27.85 3.83
C ARG A 220 -10.40 -27.05 2.71
N TYR A 221 -11.13 -26.07 2.19
CA TYR A 221 -10.62 -25.21 1.14
C TYR A 221 -11.01 -23.76 1.36
N TYR A 222 -10.12 -22.89 0.96
CA TYR A 222 -10.37 -21.46 0.78
C TYR A 222 -9.83 -21.07 -0.59
N THR A 223 -10.67 -20.50 -1.43
CA THR A 223 -10.30 -20.00 -2.75
C THR A 223 -10.78 -18.56 -2.87
N MET A 224 -9.93 -17.68 -3.37
CA MET A 224 -10.23 -16.26 -3.54
C MET A 224 -9.70 -15.77 -4.89
N MET A 225 -10.48 -14.88 -5.50
CA MET A 225 -10.07 -14.04 -6.62
C MET A 225 -10.34 -12.59 -6.23
N ASN A 226 -9.31 -11.74 -6.35
CA ASN A 226 -9.38 -10.32 -6.08
C ASN A 226 -8.89 -9.54 -7.29
N LEU A 227 -9.68 -8.58 -7.73
CA LEU A 227 -9.39 -7.67 -8.83
C LEU A 227 -9.32 -6.26 -8.28
N GLN A 228 -8.25 -5.56 -8.58
CA GLN A 228 -8.01 -4.19 -8.14
C GLN A 228 -7.64 -3.32 -9.32
N ASN A 229 -8.24 -2.14 -9.39
CA ASN A 229 -7.90 -1.12 -10.36
C ASN A 229 -7.80 0.23 -9.65
N ASN A 230 -6.66 0.89 -9.80
CA ASN A 230 -6.42 2.19 -9.21
C ASN A 230 -5.99 3.18 -10.28
N ARG A 231 -6.64 4.33 -10.30
CA ARG A 231 -6.35 5.46 -11.17
C ARG A 231 -5.82 6.59 -10.32
N GLY A 232 -4.57 6.97 -10.58
CA GLY A 232 -3.89 8.06 -9.89
C GLY A 232 -4.41 9.45 -10.28
N PHE A 233 -3.62 10.45 -9.92
CA PHE A 233 -4.02 11.85 -10.05
C PHE A 233 -3.56 12.50 -11.36
N ILE A 234 -2.65 11.88 -12.13
CA ILE A 234 -2.17 12.45 -13.39
C ILE A 234 -3.26 12.35 -14.45
N LYS A 235 -3.52 13.46 -15.14
CA LYS A 235 -4.45 13.50 -16.28
C LYS A 235 -3.85 12.77 -17.49
N ASN A 236 -4.72 12.24 -18.33
CA ASN A 236 -4.30 11.78 -19.65
C ASN A 236 -4.30 12.96 -20.63
N PHE A 237 -3.12 13.31 -21.14
CA PHE A 237 -2.95 14.46 -22.04
C PHE A 237 -3.04 14.10 -23.51
N ASP A 238 -2.77 12.85 -23.86
CA ASP A 238 -2.79 12.42 -25.23
C ASP A 238 -3.92 11.44 -25.49
N THR A 239 -4.92 11.92 -26.21
CA THR A 239 -6.07 11.11 -26.64
C THR A 239 -5.83 10.38 -27.96
N ASN A 240 -4.72 10.68 -28.67
CA ASN A 240 -4.40 10.15 -30.00
C ASN A 240 -3.18 9.22 -30.01
N ALA A 241 -2.47 9.08 -28.90
CA ALA A 241 -1.31 8.20 -28.82
C ALA A 241 -1.70 6.77 -28.47
N ASP A 242 -0.90 5.82 -28.93
CA ASP A 242 -1.01 4.41 -28.58
C ASP A 242 -0.66 4.13 -27.12
N TYR A 243 -0.32 5.15 -26.35
CA TYR A 243 0.01 5.08 -24.93
C TYR A 243 -0.82 6.08 -24.12
N SER A 244 -0.99 5.80 -22.84
CA SER A 244 -1.70 6.69 -21.88
C SER A 244 -0.70 7.27 -20.89
N THR A 245 -0.75 8.58 -20.69
CA THR A 245 -0.01 9.27 -19.62
C THR A 245 -0.70 9.16 -18.27
N GLN A 246 -1.87 8.56 -18.22
CA GLN A 246 -2.60 8.35 -16.98
C GLN A 246 -1.94 7.31 -16.12
N GLU A 247 -1.63 7.68 -14.89
CA GLU A 247 -1.19 6.78 -13.85
C GLU A 247 -2.29 5.76 -13.54
N LYS A 248 -2.02 4.49 -13.80
CA LYS A 248 -2.95 3.39 -13.58
C LYS A 248 -2.21 2.17 -13.02
N TYR A 249 -2.81 1.53 -12.03
CA TYR A 249 -2.35 0.25 -11.48
C TYR A 249 -3.50 -0.74 -11.47
N SER A 250 -3.32 -1.88 -12.09
CA SER A 250 -4.28 -2.99 -12.11
C SER A 250 -3.62 -4.24 -11.54
N LYS A 251 -4.32 -4.96 -10.68
CA LYS A 251 -3.85 -6.21 -10.07
C LYS A 251 -4.96 -7.24 -10.07
N ALA A 252 -4.65 -8.46 -10.50
CA ALA A 252 -5.47 -9.63 -10.29
C ALA A 252 -4.72 -10.60 -9.40
N ASN A 253 -5.33 -11.00 -8.29
CA ASN A 253 -4.76 -11.93 -7.32
C ASN A 253 -5.68 -13.14 -7.19
N PHE A 254 -5.09 -14.32 -7.23
CA PHE A 254 -5.75 -15.59 -7.03
C PHE A 254 -5.03 -16.36 -5.92
N ARG A 255 -5.79 -16.92 -4.97
CA ARG A 255 -5.27 -17.78 -3.91
C ARG A 255 -6.17 -18.99 -3.72
N THR A 256 -5.55 -20.14 -3.53
CA THR A 256 -6.22 -21.35 -3.05
C THR A 256 -5.39 -21.99 -1.93
N ASN A 257 -6.01 -22.17 -0.78
CA ASN A 257 -5.48 -22.92 0.35
C ASN A 257 -6.32 -24.18 0.53
N LEU A 258 -5.66 -25.34 0.46
CA LEU A 258 -6.28 -26.64 0.55
C LEU A 258 -5.63 -27.44 1.68
N ASP A 259 -6.44 -27.93 2.61
CA ASP A 259 -6.03 -28.82 3.68
C ASP A 259 -6.77 -30.16 3.53
N ILE A 260 -6.03 -31.28 3.47
CA ILE A 260 -6.59 -32.61 3.30
C ILE A 260 -6.07 -33.52 4.41
N ASP A 261 -7.01 -34.14 5.13
CA ASP A 261 -6.70 -35.17 6.13
C ASP A 261 -6.66 -36.56 5.42
N LEU A 262 -5.47 -36.98 4.96
CA LEU A 262 -5.26 -38.21 4.24
C LEU A 262 -5.48 -39.44 5.16
N SER A 263 -5.07 -39.32 6.43
CA SER A 263 -5.30 -40.29 7.48
C SER A 263 -5.33 -39.58 8.84
N PRO A 264 -5.70 -40.27 9.95
CA PRO A 264 -5.65 -39.67 11.29
C PRO A 264 -4.28 -39.13 11.69
N LYS A 265 -3.21 -39.58 11.03
CA LYS A 265 -1.81 -39.20 11.32
C LYS A 265 -1.16 -38.38 10.20
N THR A 266 -1.81 -38.24 9.04
CA THR A 266 -1.19 -37.64 7.86
C THR A 266 -2.10 -36.53 7.31
N LYS A 267 -1.57 -35.30 7.28
CA LYS A 267 -2.25 -34.13 6.71
C LYS A 267 -1.43 -33.59 5.55
N MET A 268 -2.09 -33.20 4.49
CA MET A 268 -1.50 -32.52 3.34
C MET A 268 -2.04 -31.08 3.29
N GLN A 269 -1.13 -30.13 3.07
CA GLN A 269 -1.47 -28.73 2.86
C GLN A 269 -0.91 -28.27 1.53
N ALA A 270 -1.75 -27.66 0.70
CA ALA A 270 -1.33 -27.04 -0.55
C ALA A 270 -1.80 -25.57 -0.57
N ASN A 271 -0.84 -24.67 -0.78
CA ASN A 271 -1.10 -23.25 -0.89
C ASN A 271 -0.64 -22.79 -2.28
N ILE A 272 -1.56 -22.32 -3.09
CA ILE A 272 -1.31 -21.85 -4.45
C ILE A 272 -1.68 -20.37 -4.51
N MET A 273 -0.80 -19.55 -5.07
CA MET A 273 -1.02 -18.11 -5.26
C MET A 273 -0.56 -17.74 -6.66
N GLY A 274 -1.36 -16.96 -7.36
CA GLY A 274 -1.03 -16.35 -8.63
C GLY A 274 -1.35 -14.86 -8.61
N ILE A 275 -0.47 -14.04 -9.19
CA ILE A 275 -0.63 -12.58 -9.22
C ILE A 275 -0.27 -12.10 -10.61
N LEU A 276 -1.16 -11.31 -11.18
CA LEU A 276 -0.93 -10.54 -12.39
C LEU A 276 -1.06 -9.07 -12.01
N ASN A 277 -0.08 -8.27 -12.32
CA ASN A 277 -0.12 -6.83 -12.13
C ASN A 277 0.38 -6.09 -13.35
N GLU A 278 -0.30 -5.02 -13.65
CA GLU A 278 0.02 -4.10 -14.73
C GLU A 278 0.03 -2.68 -14.18
N PHE A 279 1.01 -1.91 -14.56
CA PHE A 279 1.05 -0.48 -14.23
C PHE A 279 1.42 0.32 -15.49
N SER A 280 0.72 1.44 -15.66
CA SER A 280 1.03 2.46 -16.65
C SER A 280 1.63 3.66 -15.93
N ARG A 281 2.69 4.21 -16.54
CA ARG A 281 3.49 5.29 -15.95
C ARG A 281 3.72 6.41 -16.96
#